data_c2da797e0b932730530efeba293667c3
#
_entry.id   c2da797e0b932730530efeba293667c3
#
_cell.length_a   1.000
_cell.length_b   1.000
_cell.length_c   1.000
_cell.angle_alpha   90.00
_cell.angle_beta   90.00
_cell.angle_gamma   90.00
#
_symmetry.space_group_name_H-M   'P 1'
#
loop_
_entity.id
_entity.type
_entity.pdbx_description
1 polymer ?
#
loop_
_entity_poly.entity_id
_entity_poly.type
_entity_poly.pdbx_seq_one_letter_code
_entity_poly.pdbx_strand_id
1 'polypeptide(L)'
;MPQLVKGGKHTFGWSRVGEAGRITIPPQAVDEYGLEESEKLILVPGSRTSGGFGLASREALRGSPLEIVANLGLELGEFRVPEGEVIEYEGKPYCWAELRDDGIVVPPGTLERYNVRTGDELLVIRGSGLAIGFAVRGRIVEEARKHPELEVFEPET
;
A
#
# COMPACT_ATOMS: atom_id res chain seq x y z
N MET A 1 15.83 6.10 -8.00
CA MET A 1 15.16 5.73 -6.75
C MET A 1 16.22 5.39 -5.71
N PRO A 2 16.25 6.13 -4.62
CA PRO A 2 17.34 5.95 -3.67
C PRO A 2 17.20 4.69 -2.83
N GLN A 3 18.34 4.10 -2.53
CA GLN A 3 18.44 3.01 -1.57
C GLN A 3 18.99 3.62 -0.28
N LEU A 4 18.16 3.70 0.75
CA LEU A 4 18.48 4.40 1.97
C LEU A 4 19.35 3.59 2.94
N VAL A 5 19.24 2.28 2.88
CA VAL A 5 19.99 1.38 3.74
C VAL A 5 20.76 0.41 2.85
N LYS A 6 22.05 0.26 3.09
CA LYS A 6 22.89 -0.65 2.30
C LYS A 6 22.28 -2.05 2.32
N GLY A 7 22.02 -2.61 1.13
CA GLY A 7 21.35 -3.90 1.00
C GLY A 7 19.86 -3.87 1.31
N GLY A 8 19.32 -2.68 1.64
CA GLY A 8 17.91 -2.51 1.97
C GLY A 8 17.02 -2.22 0.77
N LYS A 9 15.75 -1.94 1.07
CA LYS A 9 14.77 -1.66 0.03
C LYS A 9 14.91 -0.25 -0.53
N HIS A 10 14.60 -0.11 -1.82
CA HIS A 10 14.52 1.19 -2.46
C HIS A 10 13.25 1.90 -2.05
N THR A 11 13.30 3.24 -2.02
CA THR A 11 12.15 4.06 -1.65
C THR A 11 11.71 4.93 -2.80
N PHE A 12 10.39 5.15 -2.88
CA PHE A 12 9.79 6.04 -3.87
C PHE A 12 9.53 7.43 -3.30
N GLY A 13 9.54 7.57 -1.98
CA GLY A 13 9.22 8.80 -1.28
C GLY A 13 8.15 8.57 -0.23
N TRP A 14 7.52 9.67 0.21
CA TRP A 14 6.46 9.63 1.20
C TRP A 14 5.11 9.87 0.55
N SER A 15 4.08 9.19 1.06
CA SER A 15 2.70 9.50 0.68
C SER A 15 1.97 9.95 1.95
N ARG A 16 1.45 11.19 1.92
CA ARG A 16 0.68 11.71 3.04
C ARG A 16 -0.78 11.33 2.87
N VAL A 17 -1.36 10.76 3.92
CA VAL A 17 -2.77 10.35 3.90
C VAL A 17 -3.66 11.58 4.00
N GLY A 18 -4.43 11.83 2.94
CA GLY A 18 -5.34 12.96 2.86
C GLY A 18 -6.69 12.67 3.51
N GLU A 19 -7.55 13.67 3.50
CA GLU A 19 -8.90 13.53 4.02
C GLU A 19 -9.68 12.47 3.24
N ALA A 20 -10.63 11.83 3.92
CA ALA A 20 -11.44 10.75 3.37
C ALA A 20 -10.65 9.52 2.95
N GLY A 21 -9.38 9.41 3.41
CA GLY A 21 -8.56 8.25 3.11
C GLY A 21 -7.90 8.24 1.75
N ARG A 22 -7.68 9.41 1.18
CA ARG A 22 -6.99 9.52 -0.11
C ARG A 22 -5.50 9.29 0.07
N ILE A 23 -4.94 8.43 -0.77
CA ILE A 23 -3.51 8.07 -0.73
C ILE A 23 -2.97 8.13 -2.15
N THR A 24 -1.96 8.98 -2.37
CA THR A 24 -1.29 9.07 -3.67
C THR A 24 -0.26 7.97 -3.79
N ILE A 25 -0.24 7.29 -4.94
CA ILE A 25 0.80 6.31 -5.24
C ILE A 25 1.82 7.02 -6.11
N PRO A 26 3.11 7.07 -5.70
CA PRO A 26 4.12 7.74 -6.50
C PRO A 26 4.12 7.23 -7.94
N PRO A 27 4.15 8.13 -8.94
CA PRO A 27 4.11 7.71 -10.35
C PRO A 27 5.18 6.70 -10.73
N GLN A 28 6.37 6.81 -10.15
CA GLN A 28 7.44 5.86 -10.41
C GLN A 28 7.07 4.45 -9.96
N ALA A 29 6.33 4.34 -8.85
CA ALA A 29 5.87 3.04 -8.36
C ALA A 29 4.78 2.48 -9.28
N VAL A 30 3.87 3.32 -9.77
CA VAL A 30 2.84 2.91 -10.71
C VAL A 30 3.50 2.32 -11.96
N ASP A 31 4.49 3.01 -12.50
CA ASP A 31 5.21 2.56 -13.69
C ASP A 31 5.97 1.25 -13.44
N GLU A 32 6.71 1.19 -12.34
CA GLU A 32 7.54 0.02 -12.05
C GLU A 32 6.74 -1.25 -11.84
N TYR A 33 5.56 -1.13 -11.22
CA TYR A 33 4.69 -2.28 -10.97
C TYR A 33 3.66 -2.51 -12.07
N GLY A 34 3.71 -1.69 -13.13
CA GLY A 34 2.82 -1.84 -14.28
C GLY A 34 1.35 -1.70 -13.96
N LEU A 35 1.01 -0.81 -13.02
CA LEU A 35 -0.37 -0.60 -12.63
C LEU A 35 -1.09 0.27 -13.64
N GLU A 36 -2.35 -0.07 -13.93
CA GLU A 36 -3.16 0.65 -14.91
C GLU A 36 -4.31 1.39 -14.24
N GLU A 37 -4.79 2.44 -14.88
CA GLU A 37 -5.96 3.18 -14.44
C GLU A 37 -7.15 2.23 -14.31
N SER A 38 -7.91 2.40 -13.24
CA SER A 38 -9.07 1.57 -12.91
C SER A 38 -8.74 0.14 -12.48
N GLU A 39 -7.46 -0.18 -12.32
CA GLU A 39 -7.08 -1.49 -11.82
C GLU A 39 -7.48 -1.63 -10.35
N LYS A 40 -8.01 -2.79 -9.99
CA LYS A 40 -8.39 -3.11 -8.61
C LYS A 40 -7.21 -3.75 -7.91
N LEU A 41 -6.78 -3.12 -6.84
CA LEU A 41 -5.60 -3.52 -6.09
C LEU A 41 -5.99 -4.06 -4.73
N ILE A 42 -5.25 -5.03 -4.23
CA ILE A 42 -5.53 -5.67 -2.95
C ILE A 42 -4.56 -5.13 -1.90
N LEU A 43 -5.11 -4.69 -0.77
CA LEU A 43 -4.32 -4.26 0.37
C LEU A 43 -4.09 -5.46 1.28
N VAL A 44 -2.81 -5.74 1.56
CA VAL A 44 -2.41 -6.78 2.50
C VAL A 44 -1.72 -6.12 3.69
N PRO A 45 -1.84 -6.67 4.90
CA PRO A 45 -1.23 -6.02 6.06
C PRO A 45 0.29 -6.02 5.97
N GLY A 46 0.91 -4.94 6.45
CA GLY A 46 2.36 -4.85 6.56
C GLY A 46 2.86 -5.71 7.71
N SER A 47 4.18 -5.75 7.88
CA SER A 47 4.77 -6.49 8.99
C SER A 47 4.47 -5.80 10.32
N ARG A 48 4.64 -6.52 11.42
CA ARG A 48 4.49 -5.92 12.76
C ARG A 48 5.47 -4.78 12.97
N THR A 49 6.65 -4.89 12.37
CA THR A 49 7.70 -3.88 12.51
C THR A 49 7.35 -2.59 11.78
N SER A 50 6.83 -2.70 10.56
CA SER A 50 6.59 -1.52 9.73
C SER A 50 5.19 -0.96 9.83
N GLY A 51 4.20 -1.76 10.22
CA GLY A 51 2.81 -1.35 10.16
C GLY A 51 2.39 -1.10 8.71
N GLY A 52 1.29 -0.38 8.51
CA GLY A 52 0.83 -0.04 7.19
C GLY A 52 0.34 -1.22 6.37
N PHE A 53 0.55 -1.17 5.07
CA PHE A 53 0.03 -2.20 4.17
C PHE A 53 0.91 -2.35 2.94
N GLY A 54 0.73 -3.47 2.25
CA GLY A 54 1.25 -3.67 0.90
C GLY A 54 0.11 -3.55 -0.09
N LEU A 55 0.42 -3.10 -1.29
CA LEU A 55 -0.56 -2.91 -2.35
C LEU A 55 -0.13 -3.75 -3.54
N ALA A 56 -0.98 -4.72 -3.93
CA ALA A 56 -0.65 -5.66 -4.99
C ALA A 56 -1.82 -5.86 -5.95
N SER A 57 -1.51 -6.15 -7.21
CA SER A 57 -2.53 -6.55 -8.16
C SER A 57 -2.92 -8.01 -7.89
N ARG A 58 -4.13 -8.39 -8.31
CA ARG A 58 -4.56 -9.78 -8.20
C ARG A 58 -3.60 -10.71 -8.96
N GLU A 59 -3.15 -10.24 -10.13
CA GLU A 59 -2.20 -11.03 -10.94
C GLU A 59 -0.89 -11.28 -10.20
N ALA A 60 -0.38 -10.27 -9.50
CA ALA A 60 0.87 -10.42 -8.75
C ALA A 60 0.74 -11.42 -7.61
N LEU A 61 -0.46 -11.56 -7.02
CA LEU A 61 -0.69 -12.49 -5.92
C LEU A 61 -0.80 -13.94 -6.38
N ARG A 62 -1.19 -14.15 -7.65
CA ARG A 62 -1.29 -15.51 -8.20
C ARG A 62 0.10 -16.14 -8.29
N GLY A 63 0.21 -17.40 -7.88
CA GLY A 63 1.47 -18.11 -7.89
C GLY A 63 2.43 -17.70 -6.79
N SER A 64 2.03 -16.79 -5.91
CA SER A 64 2.82 -16.33 -4.77
C SER A 64 2.36 -17.02 -3.49
N PRO A 65 3.12 -16.90 -2.38
CA PRO A 65 2.67 -17.40 -1.08
C PRO A 65 1.35 -16.76 -0.61
N LEU A 66 0.97 -15.61 -1.17
CA LEU A 66 -0.27 -14.92 -0.83
C LEU A 66 -1.40 -15.20 -1.80
N GLU A 67 -1.26 -16.21 -2.65
CA GLU A 67 -2.31 -16.58 -3.61
C GLU A 67 -3.65 -16.84 -2.95
N ILE A 68 -3.64 -17.38 -1.73
CA ILE A 68 -4.86 -17.63 -0.99
C ILE A 68 -5.66 -16.34 -0.74
N VAL A 69 -4.97 -15.22 -0.58
CA VAL A 69 -5.64 -13.93 -0.39
C VAL A 69 -6.43 -13.53 -1.63
N ALA A 70 -5.86 -13.79 -2.82
CA ALA A 70 -6.55 -13.52 -4.08
C ALA A 70 -7.79 -14.38 -4.26
N ASN A 71 -7.84 -15.52 -3.58
CA ASN A 71 -8.93 -16.49 -3.69
C ASN A 71 -9.86 -16.48 -2.46
N LEU A 72 -9.67 -15.52 -1.54
CA LEU A 72 -10.47 -15.46 -0.31
C LEU A 72 -11.97 -15.42 -0.60
N GLY A 73 -12.61 -16.57 -0.33
CA GLY A 73 -14.04 -16.70 -0.38
C GLY A 73 -14.72 -16.26 -1.67
N LEU A 74 -14.00 -16.21 -2.79
CA LEU A 74 -14.51 -15.65 -4.04
C LEU A 74 -14.94 -14.18 -3.90
N GLU A 75 -14.94 -13.67 -2.69
CA GLU A 75 -15.41 -12.33 -2.38
C GLU A 75 -14.35 -11.29 -2.67
N LEU A 76 -13.16 -11.43 -2.09
CA LEU A 76 -12.08 -10.49 -2.33
C LEU A 76 -11.44 -10.71 -3.71
N GLY A 77 -11.16 -11.98 -4.06
CA GLY A 77 -10.56 -12.33 -5.35
C GLY A 77 -11.41 -11.96 -6.55
N GLU A 78 -12.73 -12.00 -6.41
CA GLU A 78 -13.67 -11.61 -7.45
C GLU A 78 -14.16 -10.18 -7.25
N PHE A 79 -13.66 -9.47 -6.25
CA PHE A 79 -14.03 -8.08 -5.93
C PHE A 79 -15.53 -7.89 -5.70
N ARG A 80 -16.16 -8.88 -5.06
CA ARG A 80 -17.60 -8.84 -4.77
C ARG A 80 -17.94 -8.05 -3.52
N VAL A 81 -16.98 -7.91 -2.59
CA VAL A 81 -17.18 -7.04 -1.45
C VAL A 81 -17.04 -5.58 -1.87
N PRO A 82 -17.74 -4.66 -1.22
CA PRO A 82 -17.60 -3.24 -1.54
C PRO A 82 -16.16 -2.76 -1.37
N GLU A 83 -15.76 -1.83 -2.22
CA GLU A 83 -14.43 -1.24 -2.17
C GLU A 83 -14.12 -0.69 -0.79
N GLY A 84 -12.96 -1.07 -0.25
CA GLY A 84 -12.51 -0.58 1.04
C GLY A 84 -13.09 -1.31 2.26
N GLU A 85 -13.97 -2.27 2.05
CA GLU A 85 -14.52 -3.06 3.16
C GLU A 85 -13.57 -4.19 3.51
N VAL A 86 -13.31 -4.34 4.82
CA VAL A 86 -12.33 -5.33 5.32
C VAL A 86 -12.92 -6.74 5.35
N ILE A 87 -12.15 -7.69 4.83
CA ILE A 87 -12.35 -9.12 5.04
C ILE A 87 -11.23 -9.58 5.96
N GLU A 88 -11.57 -10.30 7.01
CA GLU A 88 -10.55 -10.86 7.90
C GLU A 88 -10.20 -12.29 7.50
N TYR A 89 -8.91 -12.57 7.49
CA TYR A 89 -8.40 -13.91 7.27
C TYR A 89 -7.26 -14.15 8.25
N GLU A 90 -7.41 -15.16 9.09
CA GLU A 90 -6.43 -15.47 10.15
C GLU A 90 -6.13 -14.27 11.05
N GLY A 91 -7.17 -13.48 11.34
CA GLY A 91 -7.05 -12.30 12.19
C GLY A 91 -6.43 -11.08 11.54
N LYS A 92 -6.15 -11.14 10.24
CA LYS A 92 -5.54 -10.04 9.51
C LYS A 92 -6.52 -9.38 8.54
N PRO A 93 -6.42 -8.05 8.35
CA PRO A 93 -7.34 -7.34 7.46
C PRO A 93 -6.87 -7.37 6.01
N TYR A 94 -7.82 -7.55 5.10
CA TYR A 94 -7.60 -7.47 3.66
C TYR A 94 -8.76 -6.70 3.04
N CYS A 95 -8.48 -5.90 2.03
CA CYS A 95 -9.53 -5.20 1.28
C CYS A 95 -8.99 -4.86 -0.11
N TRP A 96 -9.84 -4.25 -0.95
CA TRP A 96 -9.39 -3.82 -2.26
C TRP A 96 -9.74 -2.35 -2.48
N ALA A 97 -9.01 -1.70 -3.35
CA ALA A 97 -9.25 -0.33 -3.77
C ALA A 97 -8.87 -0.18 -5.23
N GLU A 98 -9.61 0.65 -5.95
CA GLU A 98 -9.37 0.88 -7.37
C GLU A 98 -8.40 2.04 -7.58
N LEU A 99 -7.44 1.85 -8.47
CA LEU A 99 -6.51 2.92 -8.84
C LEU A 99 -7.25 3.93 -9.72
N ARG A 100 -7.39 5.15 -9.22
CA ARG A 100 -8.03 6.25 -9.94
C ARG A 100 -7.10 7.45 -9.92
N ASP A 101 -6.90 8.04 -11.09
CA ASP A 101 -5.96 9.13 -11.26
C ASP A 101 -4.56 8.68 -10.80
N ASP A 102 -4.08 9.16 -9.69
CA ASP A 102 -2.76 8.83 -9.18
C ASP A 102 -2.79 8.16 -7.80
N GLY A 103 -3.94 7.64 -7.41
CA GLY A 103 -4.04 7.08 -6.06
C GLY A 103 -5.23 6.19 -5.82
N ILE A 104 -5.43 5.89 -4.55
CA ILE A 104 -6.54 5.07 -4.07
C ILE A 104 -7.27 5.81 -2.95
N VAL A 105 -8.50 5.38 -2.67
CA VAL A 105 -9.28 5.89 -1.54
C VAL A 105 -9.63 4.71 -0.65
N VAL A 106 -9.21 4.79 0.61
CA VAL A 106 -9.49 3.74 1.59
C VAL A 106 -10.17 4.40 2.79
N PRO A 107 -11.38 3.95 3.18
CA PRO A 107 -12.08 4.59 4.30
C PRO A 107 -11.22 4.70 5.54
N PRO A 108 -11.28 5.83 6.28
CA PRO A 108 -10.45 6.00 7.48
C PRO A 108 -10.57 4.87 8.50
N GLY A 109 -11.78 4.33 8.69
CA GLY A 109 -11.97 3.21 9.61
C GLY A 109 -11.24 1.94 9.16
N THR A 110 -11.14 1.74 7.85
CA THR A 110 -10.37 0.64 7.27
C THR A 110 -8.88 0.89 7.46
N LEU A 111 -8.44 2.12 7.23
CA LEU A 111 -7.02 2.48 7.40
C LEU A 111 -6.55 2.23 8.84
N GLU A 112 -7.42 2.45 9.84
CA GLU A 112 -7.07 2.19 11.22
C GLU A 112 -6.70 0.73 11.46
N ARG A 113 -7.30 -0.19 10.70
CA ARG A 113 -6.97 -1.61 10.79
C ARG A 113 -5.53 -1.89 10.36
N TYR A 114 -4.93 -1.00 9.60
CA TYR A 114 -3.54 -1.07 9.16
C TYR A 114 -2.63 -0.13 9.97
N ASN A 115 -3.16 0.45 11.05
CA ASN A 115 -2.44 1.43 11.88
C ASN A 115 -2.11 2.71 11.12
N VAL A 116 -2.99 3.11 10.23
CA VAL A 116 -2.83 4.32 9.40
C VAL A 116 -3.94 5.30 9.71
N ARG A 117 -3.58 6.57 9.84
CA ARG A 117 -4.52 7.65 10.15
C ARG A 117 -4.35 8.81 9.16
N THR A 118 -5.40 9.61 9.02
CA THR A 118 -5.34 10.83 8.22
C THR A 118 -4.19 11.71 8.71
N GLY A 119 -3.40 12.21 7.78
CA GLY A 119 -2.24 13.05 8.08
C GLY A 119 -0.94 12.29 8.23
N ASP A 120 -1.00 10.97 8.36
CA ASP A 120 0.23 10.16 8.44
C ASP A 120 1.01 10.25 7.14
N GLU A 121 2.33 10.22 7.26
CA GLU A 121 3.22 10.10 6.12
C GLU A 121 3.70 8.67 6.04
N LEU A 122 3.34 7.99 4.95
CA LEU A 122 3.72 6.61 4.73
C LEU A 122 4.94 6.55 3.82
N LEU A 123 5.96 5.82 4.24
CA LEU A 123 7.12 5.63 3.39
C LEU A 123 6.77 4.58 2.33
N VAL A 124 6.83 4.99 1.07
CA VAL A 124 6.50 4.10 -0.05
C VAL A 124 7.77 3.44 -0.53
N ILE A 125 7.81 2.12 -0.42
CA ILE A 125 9.02 1.33 -0.72
C ILE A 125 8.73 0.26 -1.76
N ARG A 126 9.79 -0.11 -2.49
CA ARG A 126 9.74 -1.34 -3.26
C ARG A 126 9.81 -2.49 -2.26
N GLY A 127 8.67 -3.11 -2.00
CA GLY A 127 8.61 -4.24 -1.09
C GLY A 127 9.30 -5.46 -1.70
N SER A 128 8.53 -6.47 -1.99
CA SER A 128 8.96 -7.58 -2.83
C SER A 128 8.57 -7.22 -4.26
N GLY A 129 8.91 -8.08 -5.25
CA GLY A 129 8.38 -7.91 -6.60
C GLY A 129 6.86 -8.07 -6.65
N LEU A 130 6.25 -8.40 -5.51
CA LEU A 130 4.84 -8.70 -5.36
C LEU A 130 4.00 -7.47 -5.02
N ALA A 131 4.48 -6.60 -4.15
CA ALA A 131 3.67 -5.51 -3.63
C ALA A 131 4.50 -4.25 -3.37
N ILE A 132 3.83 -3.11 -3.51
CA ILE A 132 4.38 -1.81 -3.10
C ILE A 132 4.12 -1.71 -1.59
N GLY A 133 5.16 -1.42 -0.80
CA GLY A 133 5.00 -1.27 0.64
C GLY A 133 4.70 0.17 1.03
N PHE A 134 3.79 0.34 1.98
CA PHE A 134 3.46 1.63 2.59
C PHE A 134 3.71 1.47 4.09
N ALA A 135 4.86 1.94 4.56
CA ALA A 135 5.30 1.71 5.93
C ALA A 135 5.02 2.91 6.83
N VAL A 136 4.53 2.63 8.03
CA VAL A 136 4.22 3.66 9.03
C VAL A 136 5.42 3.91 9.95
N ARG A 137 6.15 2.86 10.27
CA ARG A 137 7.22 2.90 11.25
C ARG A 137 8.31 1.88 10.91
N GLY A 138 9.31 1.81 11.76
CA GLY A 138 10.38 0.86 11.63
C GLY A 138 11.68 1.51 11.20
N ARG A 139 12.73 0.69 11.12
CA ARG A 139 14.08 1.14 10.85
C ARG A 139 14.21 1.92 9.55
N ILE A 140 13.55 1.45 8.50
CA ILE A 140 13.64 2.12 7.19
C ILE A 140 12.94 3.48 7.21
N VAL A 141 11.85 3.61 7.97
CA VAL A 141 11.16 4.89 8.13
C VAL A 141 12.05 5.86 8.89
N GLU A 142 12.70 5.41 9.95
CA GLU A 142 13.61 6.23 10.73
C GLU A 142 14.79 6.71 9.88
N GLU A 143 15.33 5.82 9.06
CA GLU A 143 16.43 6.16 8.16
C GLU A 143 15.97 7.17 7.09
N ALA A 144 14.78 6.98 6.56
CA ALA A 144 14.23 7.89 5.54
C ALA A 144 14.04 9.31 6.08
N ARG A 145 13.73 9.46 7.36
CA ARG A 145 13.55 10.79 7.95
C ARG A 145 14.83 11.61 7.99
N LYS A 146 15.98 10.97 7.79
CA LYS A 146 17.28 11.65 7.69
C LYS A 146 17.54 12.16 6.28
N HIS A 147 16.63 11.91 5.34
CA HIS A 147 16.79 12.27 3.94
C HIS A 147 15.71 13.27 3.51
N PRO A 148 15.92 14.57 3.77
CA PRO A 148 14.91 15.59 3.43
C PRO A 148 14.67 15.76 1.94
N GLU A 149 15.52 15.19 1.10
CA GLU A 149 15.38 15.24 -0.35
C GLU A 149 14.30 14.31 -0.89
N LEU A 150 13.78 13.39 -0.06
CA LEU A 150 12.71 12.50 -0.49
C LEU A 150 11.42 13.28 -0.70
N GLU A 151 10.82 13.07 -1.86
CA GLU A 151 9.60 13.77 -2.22
C GLU A 151 8.40 13.29 -1.38
N VAL A 152 7.50 14.22 -1.05
CA VAL A 152 6.26 13.92 -0.38
C VAL A 152 5.13 14.08 -1.38
N PHE A 153 4.37 13.00 -1.59
CA PHE A 153 3.22 13.00 -2.49
C PHE A 153 1.96 13.21 -1.65
N GLU A 154 1.14 14.17 -2.05
CA GLU A 154 -0.10 14.50 -1.34
C GLU A 154 -1.27 14.51 -2.31
N PRO A 155 -2.45 14.02 -1.87
CA PRO A 155 -3.64 14.15 -2.70
C PRO A 155 -4.01 15.62 -2.87
N GLU A 156 -4.53 15.96 -4.04
CA GLU A 156 -5.08 17.29 -4.27
C GLU A 156 -6.39 17.44 -3.49
N THR A 157 -6.58 18.61 -2.91
CA THR A 157 -7.80 18.93 -2.17
C THR A 157 -8.78 19.70 -3.02
#